data_3b4b5e34fab9d06a192dea5803e8ee2d
#
_entry.id   3b4b5e34fab9d06a192dea5803e8ee2d
#
_cell.length_a   1.000
_cell.length_b   1.000
_cell.length_c   1.000
_cell.angle_alpha   90.00
_cell.angle_beta   90.00
_cell.angle_gamma   90.00
#
_symmetry.space_group_name_H-M   'P 1'
#
loop_
_entity.id
_entity.type
_entity.pdbx_description
1 polymer ?
#
loop_
_entity_poly.entity_id
_entity_poly.type
_entity_poly.pdbx_seq_one_letter_code
_entity_poly.pdbx_strand_id
1 'polypeptide(L)'
;MAAEERERERALRVERCDVHPVRPAVARCAGCGRSLCLACAIPVRGSVLGTECLPPPLAGDVPVPQRRRARASPVAGIGLGACLFSTALPWSRFGPGSGPFGAWDGPALWALVAALLAVVGALLWLAEVFLGRGRLPADGVLAALGAVVALAAAMAIWRPPPFTRPWLGPWVAIAGGLCCLAAGASAEVQRRRATASS
;
A
#
# COMPACT_ATOMS: atom_id res chain seq x y z
N MET A 1 -37.71 7.94 -37.14
CA MET A 1 -37.09 8.98 -36.31
C MET A 1 -37.28 8.72 -34.81
N ALA A 2 -38.50 8.83 -34.23
CA ALA A 2 -38.71 8.62 -32.78
C ALA A 2 -38.48 7.17 -32.27
N ALA A 3 -38.58 6.16 -33.13
CA ALA A 3 -38.30 4.77 -32.78
C ALA A 3 -36.79 4.47 -32.73
N GLU A 4 -36.01 5.00 -33.67
CA GLU A 4 -34.53 4.89 -33.72
C GLU A 4 -33.85 5.63 -32.57
N GLU A 5 -34.42 6.75 -32.17
CA GLU A 5 -33.89 7.53 -31.03
C GLU A 5 -34.06 6.78 -29.70
N ARG A 6 -35.20 6.12 -29.50
CA ARG A 6 -35.46 5.26 -28.33
C ARG A 6 -34.60 4.00 -28.33
N GLU A 7 -34.26 3.47 -29.49
CA GLU A 7 -33.37 2.30 -29.59
C GLU A 7 -31.92 2.67 -29.31
N ARG A 8 -31.45 3.86 -29.75
CA ARG A 8 -30.20 4.44 -29.36
C ARG A 8 -30.09 4.75 -27.86
N GLU A 9 -31.12 5.32 -27.26
CA GLU A 9 -31.16 5.53 -25.81
C GLU A 9 -31.13 4.23 -25.01
N ARG A 10 -31.79 3.16 -25.50
CA ARG A 10 -31.68 1.83 -24.90
C ARG A 10 -30.32 1.22 -25.02
N ALA A 11 -29.61 1.40 -26.17
CA ALA A 11 -28.26 0.92 -26.38
C ALA A 11 -27.23 1.67 -25.52
N LEU A 12 -27.50 2.91 -25.14
CA LEU A 12 -26.64 3.71 -24.27
C LEU A 12 -26.86 3.48 -22.76
N ARG A 13 -27.95 2.79 -22.38
CA ARG A 13 -28.14 2.37 -20.99
C ARG A 13 -27.12 1.27 -20.65
N VAL A 14 -26.05 1.66 -20.01
CA VAL A 14 -25.11 0.72 -19.37
C VAL A 14 -25.90 -0.14 -18.39
N GLU A 15 -26.22 -1.38 -18.76
CA GLU A 15 -26.86 -2.33 -17.85
C GLU A 15 -25.99 -2.48 -16.61
N ARG A 16 -26.62 -2.54 -15.45
CA ARG A 16 -25.93 -2.70 -14.18
C ARG A 16 -26.06 -4.12 -13.68
N CYS A 17 -25.09 -4.59 -12.92
CA CYS A 17 -25.12 -5.90 -12.32
C CYS A 17 -26.27 -6.00 -11.29
N ASP A 18 -27.09 -7.04 -11.36
CA ASP A 18 -28.22 -7.25 -10.44
C ASP A 18 -27.77 -7.46 -8.99
N VAL A 19 -26.55 -7.98 -8.78
CA VAL A 19 -25.97 -8.19 -7.44
C VAL A 19 -25.16 -6.97 -6.97
N HIS A 20 -24.59 -6.19 -7.89
CA HIS A 20 -23.76 -5.03 -7.60
C HIS A 20 -24.22 -3.81 -8.39
N PRO A 21 -25.26 -3.11 -7.95
CA PRO A 21 -25.92 -2.04 -8.73
C PRO A 21 -25.01 -0.85 -9.08
N VAL A 22 -23.85 -0.72 -8.44
CA VAL A 22 -22.85 0.32 -8.74
C VAL A 22 -21.90 -0.09 -9.87
N ARG A 23 -21.88 -1.40 -10.28
CA ARG A 23 -20.96 -1.91 -11.29
C ARG A 23 -21.65 -2.14 -12.62
N PRO A 24 -21.00 -1.80 -13.76
CA PRO A 24 -21.54 -2.10 -15.07
C PRO A 24 -21.61 -3.62 -15.27
N ALA A 25 -22.67 -4.09 -15.91
CA ALA A 25 -22.77 -5.47 -16.34
C ALA A 25 -21.89 -5.68 -17.59
N VAL A 26 -21.25 -6.83 -17.65
CA VAL A 26 -20.37 -7.24 -18.78
C VAL A 26 -20.93 -8.47 -19.52
N ALA A 27 -21.85 -9.20 -18.90
CA ALA A 27 -22.47 -10.39 -19.47
C ALA A 27 -23.83 -10.66 -18.82
N ARG A 28 -24.62 -11.55 -19.45
CA ARG A 28 -25.84 -12.10 -18.87
C ARG A 28 -25.62 -13.56 -18.48
N CYS A 29 -26.18 -13.97 -17.37
CA CYS A 29 -26.12 -15.35 -16.91
C CYS A 29 -26.90 -16.25 -17.87
N ALA A 30 -26.28 -17.28 -18.42
CA ALA A 30 -26.93 -18.24 -19.33
C ALA A 30 -28.00 -19.10 -18.61
N GLY A 31 -27.93 -19.21 -17.27
CA GLY A 31 -28.88 -20.01 -16.49
C GLY A 31 -30.12 -19.25 -16.05
N CYS A 32 -30.03 -17.96 -15.67
CA CYS A 32 -31.16 -17.19 -15.14
C CYS A 32 -31.36 -15.83 -15.81
N GLY A 33 -30.56 -15.44 -16.80
CA GLY A 33 -30.69 -14.20 -17.56
C GLY A 33 -30.27 -12.92 -16.82
N ARG A 34 -29.85 -12.98 -15.56
CA ARG A 34 -29.44 -11.81 -14.76
C ARG A 34 -28.21 -11.16 -15.34
N SER A 35 -28.14 -9.85 -15.25
CA SER A 35 -27.00 -9.05 -15.66
C SER A 35 -25.85 -9.16 -14.65
N LEU A 36 -24.66 -9.52 -15.10
CA LEU A 36 -23.50 -9.84 -14.28
C LEU A 36 -22.35 -8.88 -14.55
N CYS A 37 -21.72 -8.36 -13.50
CA CYS A 37 -20.43 -7.66 -13.61
C CYS A 37 -19.27 -8.66 -13.71
N LEU A 38 -18.06 -8.15 -14.00
CA LEU A 38 -16.87 -8.96 -14.15
C LEU A 38 -16.56 -9.85 -12.92
N ALA A 39 -16.98 -9.44 -11.71
CA ALA A 39 -16.77 -10.21 -10.49
C ALA A 39 -17.80 -11.32 -10.28
N CYS A 40 -18.96 -11.25 -10.94
CA CYS A 40 -20.04 -12.23 -10.84
C CYS A 40 -20.11 -13.17 -12.06
N ALA A 41 -19.46 -12.81 -13.16
CA ALA A 41 -19.47 -13.55 -14.41
C ALA A 41 -18.40 -14.66 -14.38
N ILE A 42 -18.81 -15.92 -14.32
CA ILE A 42 -17.92 -17.10 -14.31
C ILE A 42 -18.05 -17.80 -15.66
N PRO A 43 -16.99 -17.85 -16.46
CA PRO A 43 -17.02 -18.56 -17.73
C PRO A 43 -16.94 -20.08 -17.50
N VAL A 44 -17.95 -20.80 -17.95
CA VAL A 44 -18.02 -22.26 -17.85
C VAL A 44 -18.33 -22.84 -19.23
N ARG A 45 -17.40 -23.57 -19.83
CA ARG A 45 -17.54 -24.29 -21.12
C ARG A 45 -18.18 -23.43 -22.23
N GLY A 46 -17.75 -22.18 -22.37
CA GLY A 46 -18.23 -21.28 -23.43
C GLY A 46 -19.52 -20.53 -23.11
N SER A 47 -20.10 -20.72 -21.94
CA SER A 47 -21.22 -19.93 -21.40
C SER A 47 -20.78 -19.14 -20.16
N VAL A 48 -21.51 -18.08 -19.82
CA VAL A 48 -21.25 -17.30 -18.60
C VAL A 48 -22.38 -17.60 -17.61
N LEU A 49 -22.00 -18.04 -16.40
CA LEU A 49 -22.91 -18.32 -15.31
C LEU A 49 -22.66 -17.39 -14.13
N GLY A 50 -23.72 -17.02 -13.43
CA GLY A 50 -23.63 -16.35 -12.14
C GLY A 50 -23.32 -17.36 -11.03
N THR A 51 -22.78 -16.90 -9.90
CA THR A 51 -22.42 -17.74 -8.73
C THR A 51 -23.58 -18.60 -8.23
N GLU A 52 -24.81 -18.10 -8.33
CA GLU A 52 -26.03 -18.81 -7.90
C GLU A 52 -26.49 -19.91 -8.89
N CYS A 53 -26.02 -19.85 -10.13
CA CYS A 53 -26.39 -20.80 -11.19
C CYS A 53 -25.30 -21.83 -11.47
N LEU A 54 -24.22 -21.84 -10.67
CA LEU A 54 -23.17 -22.85 -10.76
C LEU A 54 -23.68 -24.20 -10.28
N PRO A 55 -23.38 -25.30 -11.01
CA PRO A 55 -23.67 -26.65 -10.52
C PRO A 55 -22.95 -26.89 -9.17
N PRO A 56 -23.57 -27.64 -8.23
CA PRO A 56 -23.01 -27.89 -6.89
C PRO A 56 -21.55 -28.31 -6.84
N PRO A 57 -21.04 -29.17 -7.71
CA PRO A 57 -19.63 -29.58 -7.70
C PRO A 57 -18.67 -28.44 -8.11
N LEU A 58 -19.14 -27.41 -8.79
CA LEU A 58 -18.34 -26.25 -9.17
C LEU A 58 -18.52 -25.06 -8.23
N ALA A 59 -19.60 -25.06 -7.44
CA ALA A 59 -19.88 -23.98 -6.49
C ALA A 59 -19.01 -24.04 -5.23
N GLY A 60 -18.50 -25.25 -4.86
CA GLY A 60 -17.68 -25.44 -3.69
C GLY A 60 -16.21 -25.03 -3.83
N ASP A 61 -15.69 -25.01 -5.07
CA ASP A 61 -14.25 -24.83 -5.32
C ASP A 61 -13.88 -23.58 -6.12
N VAL A 62 -14.82 -22.67 -6.34
CA VAL A 62 -14.43 -21.39 -6.94
C VAL A 62 -13.76 -20.53 -5.86
N PRO A 63 -12.42 -20.45 -5.82
CA PRO A 63 -11.78 -19.47 -4.98
C PRO A 63 -12.22 -18.11 -5.55
N VAL A 64 -13.23 -17.51 -4.95
CA VAL A 64 -13.49 -16.09 -5.22
C VAL A 64 -12.15 -15.43 -4.99
N PRO A 65 -11.50 -14.85 -6.02
CA PRO A 65 -10.28 -14.12 -5.81
C PRO A 65 -10.69 -12.96 -4.90
N GLN A 66 -10.69 -13.21 -3.61
CA GLN A 66 -10.67 -12.14 -2.64
C GLN A 66 -9.38 -11.42 -2.99
N ARG A 67 -9.49 -10.39 -3.84
CA ARG A 67 -8.50 -9.34 -3.85
C ARG A 67 -8.40 -8.92 -2.39
N ARG A 68 -7.54 -9.61 -1.64
CA ARG A 68 -7.07 -9.11 -0.36
C ARG A 68 -6.60 -7.71 -0.72
N ARG A 69 -7.44 -6.72 -0.42
CA ARG A 69 -6.97 -5.34 -0.40
C ARG A 69 -5.72 -5.43 0.43
N ALA A 70 -4.58 -5.21 -0.20
CA ALA A 70 -3.33 -5.12 0.52
C ALA A 70 -3.58 -4.03 1.55
N ARG A 71 -3.93 -4.44 2.78
CA ARG A 71 -4.11 -3.51 3.88
C ARG A 71 -2.73 -3.01 4.16
N ALA A 72 -2.55 -1.70 4.08
CA ALA A 72 -1.31 -1.06 4.49
C ALA A 72 -0.90 -1.65 5.86
N SER A 73 0.29 -2.19 5.93
CA SER A 73 0.76 -2.87 7.14
C SER A 73 0.77 -1.89 8.32
N PRO A 74 0.09 -2.16 9.43
CA PRO A 74 0.14 -1.29 10.61
C PRO A 74 1.57 -1.18 11.16
N VAL A 75 2.39 -2.22 11.00
CA VAL A 75 3.79 -2.22 11.41
C VAL A 75 4.61 -1.22 10.59
N ALA A 76 4.35 -1.13 9.28
CA ALA A 76 4.97 -0.10 8.43
C ALA A 76 4.53 1.31 8.87
N GLY A 77 3.26 1.50 9.22
CA GLY A 77 2.74 2.76 9.74
C GLY A 77 3.43 3.19 11.04
N ILE A 78 3.61 2.27 11.98
CA ILE A 78 4.34 2.51 13.24
C ILE A 78 5.80 2.87 12.94
N GLY A 79 6.47 2.12 12.05
CA GLY A 79 7.85 2.39 11.64
C GLY A 79 8.02 3.79 11.03
N LEU A 80 7.13 4.17 10.10
CA LEU A 80 7.12 5.50 9.50
C LEU A 80 6.81 6.60 10.53
N GLY A 81 5.87 6.36 11.45
CA GLY A 81 5.57 7.26 12.56
C GLY A 81 6.82 7.51 13.43
N ALA A 82 7.57 6.46 13.75
CA ALA A 82 8.85 6.57 14.48
C ALA A 82 9.89 7.35 13.68
N CYS A 83 10.02 7.11 12.36
CA CYS A 83 10.91 7.87 11.48
C CYS A 83 10.54 9.36 11.47
N LEU A 84 9.25 9.70 11.33
CA LEU A 84 8.78 11.09 11.40
C LEU A 84 9.03 11.71 12.77
N PHE A 85 8.70 11.00 13.84
CA PHE A 85 8.92 11.48 15.21
C PHE A 85 10.41 11.75 15.46
N SER A 86 11.32 10.94 14.89
CA SER A 86 12.76 11.15 14.99
C SER A 86 13.20 12.51 14.46
N THR A 87 12.47 13.09 13.49
CA THR A 87 12.82 14.40 12.91
C THR A 87 12.59 15.56 13.88
N ALA A 88 11.70 15.36 14.85
CA ALA A 88 11.44 16.33 15.91
C ALA A 88 12.40 16.19 17.12
N LEU A 89 13.14 15.07 17.15
CA LEU A 89 14.14 14.82 18.19
C LEU A 89 15.46 15.48 17.84
N PRO A 90 16.28 15.82 18.85
CA PRO A 90 17.65 16.27 18.58
C PRO A 90 18.50 15.16 17.98
N TRP A 91 19.16 15.47 16.85
CA TRP A 91 20.01 14.55 16.10
C TRP A 91 21.46 14.62 16.51
N SER A 92 21.92 15.80 16.83
CA SER A 92 23.30 16.02 17.28
C SER A 92 23.35 17.12 18.34
N ARG A 93 24.43 17.14 19.08
CA ARG A 93 24.66 18.09 20.16
C ARG A 93 26.13 18.48 20.18
N PHE A 94 26.43 19.76 20.31
CA PHE A 94 27.79 20.21 20.71
C PHE A 94 28.07 19.80 22.16
N GLY A 95 29.27 20.04 22.64
CA GLY A 95 29.70 19.70 24.01
C GLY A 95 28.75 20.22 25.12
N PRO A 96 29.08 19.97 26.40
CA PRO A 96 28.22 20.36 27.54
C PRO A 96 27.91 21.87 27.51
N GLY A 97 26.65 22.23 27.57
CA GLY A 97 26.19 23.63 27.62
C GLY A 97 25.67 24.23 26.32
N SER A 98 25.79 23.55 25.17
CA SER A 98 25.23 24.00 23.89
C SER A 98 23.87 23.38 23.61
N GLY A 99 22.99 24.10 22.86
CA GLY A 99 21.72 23.61 22.41
C GLY A 99 21.82 22.39 21.48
N PRO A 100 20.81 21.51 21.46
CA PRO A 100 20.75 20.40 20.54
C PRO A 100 20.35 20.87 19.14
N PHE A 101 20.82 20.18 18.09
CA PHE A 101 20.45 20.40 16.70
C PHE A 101 19.46 19.33 16.26
N GLY A 102 18.40 19.76 15.56
CA GLY A 102 17.41 18.90 14.95
C GLY A 102 17.85 18.35 13.58
N ALA A 103 16.98 17.55 12.98
CA ALA A 103 17.20 17.02 11.63
C ALA A 103 17.16 18.11 10.53
N TRP A 104 16.49 19.22 10.81
CA TRP A 104 16.25 20.32 9.88
C TRP A 104 17.29 21.45 10.00
N ASP A 105 18.15 21.40 11.00
CA ASP A 105 19.17 22.41 11.24
C ASP A 105 20.40 22.16 10.36
N GLY A 106 20.59 22.98 9.38
CA GLY A 106 21.57 23.14 8.30
C GLY A 106 22.78 22.20 8.10
N PRO A 107 23.69 21.94 9.03
CA PRO A 107 24.93 21.23 8.69
C PRO A 107 24.82 19.71 8.61
N ALA A 108 23.67 19.11 8.98
CA ALA A 108 23.50 17.67 9.06
C ALA A 108 22.84 17.09 7.79
N LEU A 109 23.57 17.04 6.67
CA LEU A 109 23.04 16.54 5.38
C LEU A 109 22.32 15.19 5.51
N TRP A 110 22.91 14.24 6.24
CA TRP A 110 22.33 12.90 6.40
C TRP A 110 21.05 12.90 7.23
N ALA A 111 20.93 13.79 8.21
CA ALA A 111 19.71 13.97 8.99
C ALA A 111 18.58 14.54 8.10
N LEU A 112 18.88 15.54 7.27
CA LEU A 112 17.95 16.10 6.32
C LEU A 112 17.46 15.06 5.29
N VAL A 113 18.38 14.27 4.74
CA VAL A 113 18.04 13.16 3.82
C VAL A 113 17.10 12.17 4.49
N ALA A 114 17.41 11.74 5.71
CA ALA A 114 16.54 10.82 6.47
C ALA A 114 15.15 11.44 6.72
N ALA A 115 15.07 12.72 7.07
CA ALA A 115 13.82 13.43 7.32
C ALA A 115 12.96 13.53 6.07
N LEU A 116 13.53 13.92 4.92
CA LEU A 116 12.82 14.02 3.65
C LEU A 116 12.28 12.66 3.20
N LEU A 117 13.08 11.61 3.32
CA LEU A 117 12.66 10.25 2.98
C LEU A 117 11.56 9.72 3.91
N ALA A 118 11.60 10.07 5.20
CA ALA A 118 10.54 9.74 6.14
C ALA A 118 9.21 10.42 5.76
N VAL A 119 9.26 11.69 5.35
CA VAL A 119 8.08 12.42 4.87
C VAL A 119 7.52 11.81 3.59
N VAL A 120 8.38 11.50 2.61
CA VAL A 120 7.96 10.84 1.36
C VAL A 120 7.32 9.48 1.65
N GLY A 121 7.94 8.68 2.52
CA GLY A 121 7.40 7.38 2.92
C GLY A 121 6.03 7.49 3.59
N ALA A 122 5.84 8.47 4.47
CA ALA A 122 4.56 8.71 5.14
C ALA A 122 3.48 9.16 4.16
N LEU A 123 3.80 10.04 3.20
CA LEU A 123 2.87 10.48 2.16
C LEU A 123 2.45 9.31 1.26
N LEU A 124 3.37 8.44 0.87
CA LEU A 124 3.07 7.24 0.09
C LEU A 124 2.17 6.27 0.87
N TRP A 125 2.45 6.04 2.14
CA TRP A 125 1.64 5.18 3.00
C TRP A 125 0.22 5.75 3.19
N LEU A 126 0.09 7.05 3.46
CA LEU A 126 -1.19 7.74 3.55
C LEU A 126 -1.96 7.65 2.23
N ALA A 127 -1.30 7.87 1.11
CA ALA A 127 -1.91 7.75 -0.21
C ALA A 127 -2.49 6.34 -0.44
N GLU A 128 -1.82 5.29 0.02
CA GLU A 128 -2.36 3.94 -0.04
C GLU A 128 -3.58 3.73 0.87
N VAL A 129 -3.50 4.21 2.10
CA VAL A 129 -4.58 4.10 3.08
C VAL A 129 -5.85 4.78 2.57
N PHE A 130 -5.72 6.02 2.08
CA PHE A 130 -6.88 6.84 1.69
C PHE A 130 -7.36 6.60 0.25
N LEU A 131 -6.45 6.38 -0.70
CA LEU A 131 -6.81 6.22 -2.11
C LEU A 131 -7.10 4.77 -2.50
N GLY A 132 -6.76 3.81 -1.66
CA GLY A 132 -7.07 2.39 -1.86
C GLY A 132 -6.55 1.81 -3.19
N ARG A 133 -5.55 2.47 -3.77
CA ARG A 133 -5.05 2.17 -5.10
C ARG A 133 -4.05 1.03 -5.13
N GLY A 134 -4.21 -0.10 -4.57
CA GLY A 134 -3.29 -1.26 -4.60
C GLY A 134 -2.51 -1.51 -5.92
N ARG A 135 -2.03 -0.45 -6.58
CA ARG A 135 -1.27 -0.45 -7.82
C ARG A 135 0.24 -0.38 -7.63
N LEU A 136 0.70 0.06 -6.48
CA LEU A 136 2.12 0.10 -6.18
C LEU A 136 2.48 -1.13 -5.34
N PRO A 137 3.65 -1.75 -5.54
CA PRO A 137 4.20 -2.73 -4.61
C PRO A 137 4.67 -2.01 -3.34
N ALA A 138 3.69 -1.41 -2.62
CA ALA A 138 3.96 -0.48 -1.54
C ALA A 138 4.81 -1.06 -0.46
N ASP A 139 4.59 -2.34 -0.09
CA ASP A 139 5.39 -2.99 0.94
C ASP A 139 6.89 -3.01 0.60
N GLY A 140 7.23 -3.26 -0.68
CA GLY A 140 8.61 -3.24 -1.15
C GLY A 140 9.21 -1.83 -1.19
N VAL A 141 8.43 -0.85 -1.63
CA VAL A 141 8.88 0.56 -1.67
C VAL A 141 9.06 1.11 -0.27
N LEU A 142 8.11 0.85 0.64
CA LEU A 142 8.21 1.29 2.04
C LEU A 142 9.37 0.61 2.77
N ALA A 143 9.64 -0.68 2.49
CA ALA A 143 10.81 -1.37 3.01
C ALA A 143 12.12 -0.75 2.50
N ALA A 144 12.20 -0.44 1.20
CA ALA A 144 13.37 0.20 0.61
C ALA A 144 13.60 1.61 1.20
N LEU A 145 12.54 2.41 1.34
CA LEU A 145 12.62 3.73 1.98
C LEU A 145 13.07 3.60 3.44
N GLY A 146 12.52 2.64 4.19
CA GLY A 146 12.93 2.37 5.56
C GLY A 146 14.42 1.98 5.67
N ALA A 147 14.92 1.17 4.73
CA ALA A 147 16.33 0.82 4.64
C ALA A 147 17.21 2.05 4.42
N VAL A 148 16.83 2.91 3.49
CA VAL A 148 17.60 4.13 3.17
C VAL A 148 17.55 5.12 4.34
N VAL A 149 16.41 5.27 5.03
CA VAL A 149 16.32 6.09 6.25
C VAL A 149 17.24 5.56 7.34
N ALA A 150 17.22 4.24 7.58
CA ALA A 150 18.10 3.61 8.58
C ALA A 150 19.58 3.80 8.22
N LEU A 151 19.96 3.65 6.94
CA LEU A 151 21.30 3.88 6.46
C LEU A 151 21.73 5.35 6.61
N ALA A 152 20.89 6.29 6.25
CA ALA A 152 21.16 7.73 6.39
C ALA A 152 21.34 8.10 7.88
N ALA A 153 20.51 7.54 8.77
CA ALA A 153 20.66 7.73 10.20
C ALA A 153 21.95 7.09 10.75
N ALA A 154 22.35 5.92 10.27
CA ALA A 154 23.63 5.30 10.61
C ALA A 154 24.81 6.14 10.13
N MET A 155 24.72 6.72 8.92
CA MET A 155 25.74 7.64 8.41
C MET A 155 25.84 8.93 9.22
N ALA A 156 24.70 9.43 9.74
CA ALA A 156 24.71 10.58 10.66
C ALA A 156 25.42 10.27 11.99
N ILE A 157 25.37 9.01 12.45
CA ILE A 157 26.10 8.56 13.63
C ILE A 157 27.62 8.41 13.31
N TRP A 158 27.93 7.84 12.15
CA TRP A 158 29.33 7.53 11.78
C TRP A 158 30.09 8.77 11.29
N ARG A 159 29.40 9.71 10.64
CA ARG A 159 29.96 10.97 10.16
C ARG A 159 29.17 12.15 10.74
N PRO A 160 29.24 12.37 12.04
CA PRO A 160 28.57 13.51 12.64
C PRO A 160 29.17 14.82 12.13
N PRO A 161 28.48 15.93 12.14
CA PRO A 161 29.04 17.24 11.88
C PRO A 161 30.22 17.51 12.81
N PRO A 162 31.22 18.28 12.37
CA PRO A 162 32.43 18.54 13.17
C PRO A 162 32.03 19.12 14.54
N PHE A 163 32.75 18.64 15.58
CA PHE A 163 32.52 19.03 16.98
C PHE A 163 31.19 18.65 17.61
N THR A 164 30.38 17.78 16.95
CA THR A 164 29.10 17.30 17.49
C THR A 164 29.17 15.82 17.87
N ARG A 165 28.25 15.39 18.73
CA ARG A 165 28.04 14.00 19.08
C ARG A 165 26.62 13.60 18.69
N PRO A 166 26.40 12.38 18.16
CA PRO A 166 25.03 11.90 17.86
C PRO A 166 24.19 11.79 19.14
N TRP A 167 22.90 12.10 19.03
CA TRP A 167 21.95 12.06 20.13
C TRP A 167 20.85 11.04 19.86
N LEU A 168 19.60 11.29 20.32
CA LEU A 168 18.53 10.31 20.27
C LEU A 168 17.88 10.12 18.87
N GLY A 169 17.80 11.19 18.07
CA GLY A 169 17.11 11.20 16.78
C GLY A 169 17.53 10.08 15.83
N PRO A 170 18.83 9.90 15.53
CA PRO A 170 19.32 8.84 14.64
C PRO A 170 18.94 7.43 15.09
N TRP A 171 18.96 7.16 16.39
CA TRP A 171 18.62 5.84 16.94
C TRP A 171 17.14 5.50 16.73
N VAL A 172 16.26 6.48 16.96
CA VAL A 172 14.81 6.32 16.71
C VAL A 172 14.55 6.15 15.22
N ALA A 173 15.25 6.89 14.35
CA ALA A 173 15.16 6.73 12.90
C ALA A 173 15.60 5.33 12.42
N ILE A 174 16.68 4.78 12.98
CA ILE A 174 17.12 3.41 12.69
C ILE A 174 16.06 2.40 13.11
N ALA A 175 15.55 2.51 14.34
CA ALA A 175 14.52 1.61 14.82
C ALA A 175 13.26 1.65 13.95
N GLY A 176 12.78 2.83 13.56
CA GLY A 176 11.65 3.01 12.65
C GLY A 176 11.90 2.42 11.26
N GLY A 177 13.10 2.64 10.69
CA GLY A 177 13.49 2.07 9.41
C GLY A 177 13.57 0.55 9.43
N LEU A 178 14.08 -0.05 10.50
CA LEU A 178 14.10 -1.51 10.68
C LEU A 178 12.67 -2.10 10.81
N CYS A 179 11.75 -1.39 11.46
CA CYS A 179 10.32 -1.78 11.49
C CYS A 179 9.71 -1.80 10.09
N CYS A 180 10.01 -0.81 9.24
CA CYS A 180 9.55 -0.80 7.85
C CYS A 180 10.13 -1.97 7.04
N LEU A 181 11.42 -2.29 7.23
CA LEU A 181 12.07 -3.46 6.62
C LEU A 181 11.40 -4.77 7.03
N ALA A 182 11.16 -4.96 8.33
CA ALA A 182 10.51 -6.16 8.86
C ALA A 182 9.08 -6.32 8.31
N ALA A 183 8.33 -5.21 8.18
CA ALA A 183 7.01 -5.22 7.58
C ALA A 183 7.05 -5.68 6.11
N GLY A 184 7.97 -5.14 5.31
CA GLY A 184 8.14 -5.53 3.90
C GLY A 184 8.61 -6.97 3.74
N ALA A 185 9.57 -7.42 4.55
CA ALA A 185 10.03 -8.81 4.54
C ALA A 185 8.91 -9.80 4.89
N SER A 186 8.10 -9.48 5.89
CA SER A 186 6.96 -10.32 6.28
C SER A 186 5.90 -10.43 5.18
N ALA A 187 5.61 -9.33 4.49
CA ALA A 187 4.69 -9.30 3.36
C ALA A 187 5.20 -10.16 2.18
N GLU A 188 6.48 -10.09 1.87
CA GLU A 188 7.09 -10.91 0.81
C GLU A 188 7.07 -12.40 1.14
N VAL A 189 7.39 -12.79 2.38
CA VAL A 189 7.29 -14.20 2.83
C VAL A 189 5.86 -14.72 2.70
N GLN A 190 4.87 -13.91 3.07
CA GLN A 190 3.45 -14.30 2.91
C GLN A 190 3.06 -14.46 1.44
N ARG A 191 3.55 -13.60 0.54
CA ARG A 191 3.33 -13.72 -0.91
C ARG A 191 3.90 -15.03 -1.44
N ARG A 192 5.16 -15.36 -1.11
CA ARG A 192 5.81 -16.61 -1.55
C ARG A 192 5.11 -17.85 -1.06
N ARG A 193 4.62 -17.85 0.19
CA ARG A 193 3.83 -18.97 0.73
C ARG A 193 2.51 -19.16 -0.01
N ALA A 194 1.84 -18.06 -0.37
CA ALA A 194 0.58 -18.13 -1.12
C ALA A 194 0.77 -18.67 -2.55
N THR A 195 1.90 -18.40 -3.21
CA THR A 195 2.21 -18.94 -4.54
C THR A 195 2.68 -20.40 -4.51
N ALA A 196 3.23 -20.89 -3.40
CA ALA A 196 3.67 -22.27 -3.26
C ALA A 196 2.54 -23.25 -2.93
N SER A 197 1.35 -22.74 -2.52
CA SER A 197 0.17 -23.53 -2.16
C SER A 197 -0.90 -23.61 -3.28
N SER A 198 -0.65 -22.96 -4.42
CA SER A 198 -1.50 -22.98 -5.63
C SER A 198 -0.94 -23.93 -6.67
#